data_c10b7ac924e9eae188aafe7728e5d479
#
_entry.id   c10b7ac924e9eae188aafe7728e5d479
#
_cell.length_a   1.000
_cell.length_b   1.000
_cell.length_c   1.000
_cell.angle_alpha   90.00
_cell.angle_beta   90.00
_cell.angle_gamma   90.00
#
_symmetry.space_group_name_H-M   'P 1'
#
loop_
_entity.id
_entity.type
_entity.pdbx_description
1 polymer ?
#
loop_
_entity_poly.entity_id
_entity_poly.type
_entity_poly.pdbx_seq_one_letter_code
_entity_poly.pdbx_strand_id
1 'polypeptide(L)'
;MGFFKSISETLPIGNVPGGASGNDNYLPITKLDLIKLHSDEIAAGEYGTLGDSIEKEAAKLSRIICRHNAEMQALMTYLIREILRNIPEHAEESTAWICGQYWGNQTAEIAIVDEGIGIKKSLQRNPIHMVYATDDESALLYAIKAGISQAFDPRRGNRSNDEWSNSGYGLYMVSEICKELGGNFCIASGGKCIYVTSEGTKLIDTYIDGTAVKMTFPTNKLKSSHDIIRNIAGRGEHEARAIKNAFKKASHPS
;
A
#
# COMPACT_ATOMS: atom_id res chain seq x y z
N MET A 1 -16.73 -9.71 16.19
CA MET A 1 -15.49 -9.13 15.67
C MET A 1 -14.84 -8.30 16.77
N GLY A 2 -13.66 -8.68 17.24
CA GLY A 2 -13.02 -8.11 18.42
C GLY A 2 -12.07 -6.94 18.13
N PHE A 3 -12.33 -6.12 17.11
CA PHE A 3 -11.48 -5.00 16.75
C PHE A 3 -11.14 -4.11 17.95
N PHE A 4 -12.15 -3.62 18.67
CA PHE A 4 -11.92 -2.72 19.79
C PHE A 4 -11.13 -3.36 20.94
N LYS A 5 -11.32 -4.65 21.20
CA LYS A 5 -10.54 -5.37 22.21
C LYS A 5 -9.10 -5.64 21.78
N SER A 6 -8.84 -5.74 20.45
CA SER A 6 -7.49 -5.92 19.92
C SER A 6 -6.63 -4.67 19.99
N ILE A 7 -7.25 -3.48 19.98
CA ILE A 7 -6.56 -2.18 19.98
C ILE A 7 -6.59 -1.48 21.33
N SER A 8 -7.41 -1.93 22.29
CA SER A 8 -7.52 -1.34 23.62
C SER A 8 -7.92 -2.36 24.67
N GLU A 9 -7.10 -2.50 25.72
CA GLU A 9 -7.40 -3.33 26.88
C GLU A 9 -8.58 -2.78 27.71
N THR A 10 -8.87 -1.48 27.58
CA THR A 10 -9.90 -0.79 28.36
C THR A 10 -11.29 -0.81 27.71
N LEU A 11 -11.41 -1.21 26.44
CA LEU A 11 -12.68 -1.31 25.73
C LEU A 11 -13.01 -2.76 25.38
N PRO A 12 -13.57 -3.56 26.32
CA PRO A 12 -13.82 -4.98 26.10
C PRO A 12 -15.08 -5.23 25.26
N ILE A 13 -15.28 -4.48 24.17
CA ILE A 13 -16.44 -4.63 23.28
C ILE A 13 -16.12 -5.67 22.20
N GLY A 14 -16.85 -6.77 22.24
CA GLY A 14 -16.74 -7.89 21.32
C GLY A 14 -15.74 -8.97 21.79
N ASN A 15 -15.95 -10.18 21.33
CA ASN A 15 -14.98 -11.24 21.51
C ASN A 15 -13.85 -11.03 20.52
N VAL A 16 -12.66 -10.60 21.00
CA VAL A 16 -11.46 -10.94 20.27
C VAL A 16 -11.47 -12.45 20.21
N PRO A 17 -11.23 -13.06 19.06
CA PRO A 17 -10.65 -14.38 19.05
C PRO A 17 -9.31 -14.24 19.77
N GLY A 18 -9.37 -14.23 21.13
CA GLY A 18 -8.19 -14.08 21.97
C GLY A 18 -7.28 -15.24 21.72
N GLY A 19 -6.10 -14.99 21.20
CA GLY A 19 -5.18 -16.04 20.82
C GLY A 19 -5.63 -16.88 19.64
N ALA A 20 -6.63 -16.48 18.86
CA ALA A 20 -6.91 -17.13 17.60
C ALA A 20 -5.73 -16.89 16.67
N SER A 21 -5.01 -17.95 16.36
CA SER A 21 -3.87 -17.97 15.45
C SER A 21 -4.25 -17.65 14.00
N GLY A 22 -5.49 -17.21 13.74
CA GLY A 22 -6.05 -17.12 12.41
C GLY A 22 -6.43 -18.50 11.85
N ASN A 23 -6.74 -18.52 10.58
CA ASN A 23 -6.97 -19.75 9.81
C ASN A 23 -6.72 -19.45 8.33
N ASP A 24 -6.95 -20.46 7.46
CA ASP A 24 -6.72 -20.34 6.00
C ASP A 24 -7.56 -19.27 5.29
N ASN A 25 -8.44 -18.57 5.99
CA ASN A 25 -9.32 -17.51 5.44
C ASN A 25 -9.28 -16.21 6.23
N TYR A 26 -8.58 -16.20 7.35
CA TYR A 26 -8.62 -15.07 8.27
C TYR A 26 -7.26 -14.81 8.89
N LEU A 27 -6.76 -13.61 8.64
CA LEU A 27 -5.60 -13.03 9.31
C LEU A 27 -6.12 -12.09 10.40
N PRO A 28 -5.96 -12.41 11.69
CA PRO A 28 -6.33 -11.51 12.78
C PRO A 28 -5.51 -10.23 12.74
N ILE A 29 -5.95 -9.21 13.47
CA ILE A 29 -5.16 -7.98 13.62
C ILE A 29 -3.82 -8.36 14.25
N THR A 30 -2.77 -8.15 13.49
CA THR A 30 -1.39 -8.52 13.85
C THR A 30 -0.51 -7.30 13.74
N LYS A 31 0.29 -7.06 14.77
CA LYS A 31 1.35 -6.04 14.74
C LYS A 31 2.60 -6.64 14.12
N LEU A 32 3.15 -5.97 13.12
CA LEU A 32 4.42 -6.31 12.46
C LEU A 32 5.42 -5.19 12.76
N ASP A 33 6.57 -5.56 13.29
CA ASP A 33 7.75 -4.68 13.32
C ASP A 33 8.70 -5.15 12.21
N LEU A 34 8.75 -4.37 11.12
CA LEU A 34 9.45 -4.75 9.90
C LEU A 34 10.98 -4.78 10.08
N ILE A 35 11.53 -3.88 10.90
CA ILE A 35 12.97 -3.85 11.19
C ILE A 35 13.33 -5.02 12.08
N LYS A 36 12.52 -5.30 13.10
CA LYS A 36 12.74 -6.46 13.97
C LYS A 36 12.64 -7.77 13.19
N LEU A 37 11.64 -7.90 12.30
CA LEU A 37 11.48 -9.07 11.43
C LEU A 37 12.76 -9.34 10.64
N HIS A 38 13.31 -8.30 9.97
CA HIS A 38 14.56 -8.42 9.24
C HIS A 38 15.75 -8.78 10.13
N SER A 39 15.87 -8.17 11.31
CA SER A 39 16.94 -8.44 12.27
C SER A 39 16.90 -9.89 12.79
N ASP A 40 15.68 -10.41 13.04
CA ASP A 40 15.47 -11.79 13.50
C ASP A 40 15.86 -12.80 12.40
N GLU A 41 15.56 -12.51 11.11
CA GLU A 41 15.98 -13.33 9.96
C GLU A 41 17.52 -13.37 9.82
N ILE A 42 18.18 -12.23 9.92
CA ILE A 42 19.65 -12.15 9.87
C ILE A 42 20.27 -12.94 11.05
N ALA A 43 19.72 -12.82 12.25
CA ALA A 43 20.17 -13.57 13.42
C ALA A 43 19.98 -15.10 13.27
N ALA A 44 18.97 -15.52 12.49
CA ALA A 44 18.75 -16.92 12.13
C ALA A 44 19.68 -17.43 11.02
N GLY A 45 20.57 -16.59 10.49
CA GLY A 45 21.54 -16.95 9.45
C GLY A 45 20.99 -16.78 8.03
N GLU A 46 19.86 -16.11 7.87
CA GLU A 46 19.35 -15.76 6.54
C GLU A 46 20.08 -14.51 6.00
N TYR A 47 20.22 -14.45 4.68
CA TYR A 47 20.84 -13.32 3.99
C TYR A 47 19.80 -12.61 3.14
N GLY A 48 19.86 -11.28 3.09
CA GLY A 48 18.96 -10.48 2.28
C GLY A 48 18.89 -9.03 2.76
N THR A 49 18.11 -8.25 2.07
CA THR A 49 17.78 -6.86 2.41
C THR A 49 16.47 -6.79 3.20
N LEU A 50 16.18 -5.63 3.80
CA LEU A 50 14.86 -5.38 4.41
C LEU A 50 13.72 -5.60 3.39
N GLY A 51 13.93 -5.25 2.12
CA GLY A 51 12.97 -5.49 1.04
C GLY A 51 12.68 -6.98 0.83
N ASP A 52 13.69 -7.84 0.92
CA ASP A 52 13.52 -9.31 0.81
C ASP A 52 12.71 -9.85 1.99
N SER A 53 12.94 -9.37 3.20
CA SER A 53 12.17 -9.76 4.39
C SER A 53 10.71 -9.33 4.28
N ILE A 54 10.46 -8.11 3.80
CA ILE A 54 9.10 -7.61 3.53
C ILE A 54 8.41 -8.45 2.47
N GLU A 55 9.10 -8.85 1.39
CA GLU A 55 8.52 -9.69 0.34
C GLU A 55 8.16 -11.08 0.85
N LYS A 56 9.01 -11.71 1.65
CA LYS A 56 8.73 -13.00 2.31
C LYS A 56 7.49 -12.90 3.21
N GLU A 57 7.39 -11.86 4.02
CA GLU A 57 6.22 -11.66 4.89
C GLU A 57 4.96 -11.39 4.08
N ALA A 58 5.02 -10.56 3.03
CA ALA A 58 3.93 -10.33 2.11
C ALA A 58 3.45 -11.64 1.43
N ALA A 59 4.38 -12.51 1.02
CA ALA A 59 4.06 -13.81 0.45
C ALA A 59 3.38 -14.74 1.47
N LYS A 60 3.79 -14.72 2.73
CA LYS A 60 3.16 -15.47 3.81
C LYS A 60 1.73 -15.00 4.08
N LEU A 61 1.52 -13.68 4.15
CA LEU A 61 0.22 -13.06 4.37
C LEU A 61 -0.74 -13.31 3.19
N SER A 62 -0.24 -13.24 1.96
CA SER A 62 -1.05 -13.47 0.75
C SER A 62 -1.64 -14.88 0.69
N ARG A 63 -0.93 -15.91 1.20
CA ARG A 63 -1.43 -17.30 1.23
C ARG A 63 -2.71 -17.45 2.04
N ILE A 64 -2.83 -16.68 3.14
CA ILE A 64 -4.01 -16.74 4.02
C ILE A 64 -5.24 -16.18 3.30
N ILE A 65 -5.09 -15.06 2.58
CA ILE A 65 -6.22 -14.34 1.97
C ILE A 65 -6.53 -14.74 0.53
N CYS A 66 -5.64 -15.49 -0.13
CA CYS A 66 -5.84 -15.92 -1.52
C CYS A 66 -6.01 -17.45 -1.68
N ARG A 67 -5.91 -18.19 -0.59
CA ARG A 67 -6.03 -19.66 -0.59
C ARG A 67 -5.09 -20.32 -1.61
N HIS A 68 -5.68 -21.13 -2.53
CA HIS A 68 -4.95 -21.92 -3.51
C HIS A 68 -4.85 -21.27 -4.90
N ASN A 69 -5.22 -19.98 -5.03
CA ASN A 69 -5.09 -19.26 -6.29
C ASN A 69 -3.70 -18.66 -6.41
N ALA A 70 -2.78 -19.34 -7.11
CA ALA A 70 -1.39 -18.94 -7.24
C ALA A 70 -1.23 -17.57 -7.92
N GLU A 71 -2.03 -17.28 -8.96
CA GLU A 71 -2.00 -15.97 -9.64
C GLU A 71 -2.41 -14.84 -8.69
N MET A 72 -3.47 -15.08 -7.89
CA MET A 72 -3.92 -14.11 -6.91
C MET A 72 -2.90 -13.96 -5.77
N GLN A 73 -2.22 -15.05 -5.33
CA GLN A 73 -1.17 -14.97 -4.33
C GLN A 73 0.00 -14.12 -4.83
N ALA A 74 0.46 -14.33 -6.06
CA ALA A 74 1.54 -13.54 -6.65
C ALA A 74 1.17 -12.04 -6.71
N LEU A 75 -0.04 -11.73 -7.17
CA LEU A 75 -0.54 -10.37 -7.22
C LEU A 75 -0.63 -9.74 -5.82
N MET A 76 -1.18 -10.48 -4.85
CA MET A 76 -1.31 -9.98 -3.48
C MET A 76 0.01 -9.80 -2.77
N THR A 77 0.98 -10.68 -3.01
CA THR A 77 2.34 -10.51 -2.52
C THR A 77 2.90 -9.17 -2.99
N TYR A 78 2.75 -8.88 -4.29
CA TYR A 78 3.15 -7.60 -4.86
C TYR A 78 2.45 -6.41 -4.17
N LEU A 79 1.11 -6.43 -4.06
CA LEU A 79 0.34 -5.32 -3.48
C LEU A 79 0.67 -5.08 -1.99
N ILE A 80 0.73 -6.15 -1.19
CA ILE A 80 1.08 -6.07 0.24
C ILE A 80 2.51 -5.54 0.40
N ARG A 81 3.45 -6.03 -0.40
CA ARG A 81 4.84 -5.57 -0.40
C ARG A 81 4.93 -4.07 -0.64
N GLU A 82 4.24 -3.54 -1.65
CA GLU A 82 4.27 -2.11 -1.98
C GLU A 82 3.76 -1.24 -0.81
N ILE A 83 2.69 -1.68 -0.12
CA ILE A 83 2.18 -0.93 1.04
C ILE A 83 3.13 -1.04 2.24
N LEU A 84 3.63 -2.25 2.55
CA LEU A 84 4.54 -2.45 3.68
C LEU A 84 5.86 -1.70 3.49
N ARG A 85 6.41 -1.63 2.27
CA ARG A 85 7.62 -0.88 1.97
C ARG A 85 7.48 0.62 2.21
N ASN A 86 6.30 1.20 1.97
CA ASN A 86 6.08 2.62 2.20
C ASN A 86 6.28 3.02 3.68
N ILE A 87 6.16 2.08 4.61
CA ILE A 87 6.26 2.35 6.05
C ILE A 87 7.70 2.74 6.42
N PRO A 88 8.72 1.88 6.29
CA PRO A 88 10.10 2.27 6.61
C PRO A 88 10.68 3.32 5.65
N GLU A 89 10.18 3.40 4.41
CA GLU A 89 10.70 4.34 3.42
C GLU A 89 10.13 5.76 3.58
N HIS A 90 8.89 5.92 4.07
CA HIS A 90 8.15 7.18 3.99
C HIS A 90 7.42 7.60 5.26
N ALA A 91 7.09 6.67 6.15
CA ALA A 91 6.27 6.97 7.33
C ALA A 91 7.09 7.38 8.57
N GLU A 92 8.40 7.23 8.58
CA GLU A 92 9.26 7.36 9.78
C GLU A 92 8.86 6.39 10.90
N GLU A 93 8.34 5.26 10.53
CA GLU A 93 7.87 4.21 11.41
C GLU A 93 8.42 2.85 10.90
N SER A 94 8.47 1.87 11.77
CA SER A 94 8.85 0.50 11.39
C SER A 94 7.74 -0.51 11.63
N THR A 95 6.66 -0.09 12.27
CA THR A 95 5.57 -0.97 12.67
C THR A 95 4.33 -0.76 11.82
N ALA A 96 3.66 -1.87 11.53
CA ALA A 96 2.37 -1.92 10.85
C ALA A 96 1.38 -2.77 11.63
N TRP A 97 0.10 -2.42 11.56
CA TRP A 97 -1.01 -3.28 11.94
C TRP A 97 -1.63 -3.84 10.67
N ILE A 98 -1.78 -5.15 10.58
CA ILE A 98 -2.34 -5.80 9.40
C ILE A 98 -3.47 -6.75 9.80
N CYS A 99 -4.51 -6.82 9.00
CA CYS A 99 -5.53 -7.84 9.08
C CYS A 99 -6.09 -8.16 7.69
N GLY A 100 -6.68 -9.35 7.54
CA GLY A 100 -7.24 -9.75 6.25
C GLY A 100 -8.30 -10.84 6.39
N GLN A 101 -9.17 -10.92 5.39
CA GLN A 101 -10.26 -11.89 5.35
C GLN A 101 -10.53 -12.33 3.92
N TYR A 102 -10.62 -13.63 3.73
CA TYR A 102 -11.23 -14.20 2.54
C TYR A 102 -12.69 -14.58 2.84
N TRP A 103 -13.61 -14.04 2.05
CA TRP A 103 -15.04 -14.23 2.22
C TRP A 103 -15.58 -15.38 1.35
N GLY A 104 -16.65 -16.04 1.76
CA GLY A 104 -17.28 -17.13 1.02
C GLY A 104 -17.81 -16.74 -0.37
N ASN A 105 -18.02 -15.46 -0.63
CA ASN A 105 -18.39 -14.92 -1.93
C ASN A 105 -17.17 -14.67 -2.85
N GLN A 106 -16.02 -15.26 -2.55
CA GLN A 106 -14.77 -15.13 -3.30
C GLN A 106 -14.21 -13.69 -3.33
N THR A 107 -14.44 -12.94 -2.28
CA THR A 107 -13.84 -11.61 -2.09
C THR A 107 -12.73 -11.70 -1.06
N ALA A 108 -11.58 -11.09 -1.35
CA ALA A 108 -10.52 -10.86 -0.39
C ALA A 108 -10.52 -9.41 0.08
N GLU A 109 -10.30 -9.23 1.37
CA GLU A 109 -10.08 -7.92 1.99
C GLU A 109 -8.79 -7.95 2.80
N ILE A 110 -8.03 -6.88 2.74
CA ILE A 110 -6.86 -6.65 3.58
C ILE A 110 -6.80 -5.18 3.99
N ALA A 111 -6.42 -4.95 5.23
CA ALA A 111 -6.15 -3.63 5.76
C ALA A 111 -4.77 -3.59 6.40
N ILE A 112 -4.04 -2.50 6.14
CA ILE A 112 -2.70 -2.21 6.68
C ILE A 112 -2.74 -0.79 7.22
N VAL A 113 -2.24 -0.59 8.45
CA VAL A 113 -2.22 0.71 9.13
C VAL A 113 -0.83 0.93 9.72
N ASP A 114 -0.27 2.11 9.51
CA ASP A 114 0.89 2.62 10.21
C ASP A 114 0.52 3.83 11.10
N GLU A 115 1.33 4.09 12.12
CA GLU A 115 1.20 5.22 13.04
C GLU A 115 2.25 6.31 12.72
N GLY A 116 2.69 6.38 11.44
CA GLY A 116 3.74 7.29 11.00
C GLY A 116 3.26 8.72 10.74
N ILE A 117 4.10 9.49 10.03
CA ILE A 117 3.87 10.93 9.79
C ILE A 117 2.71 11.26 8.84
N GLY A 118 2.17 10.27 8.14
CA GLY A 118 1.09 10.41 7.17
C GLY A 118 1.53 10.96 5.80
N ILE A 119 0.63 10.84 4.83
CA ILE A 119 0.92 11.08 3.40
C ILE A 119 1.32 12.53 3.14
N LYS A 120 0.57 13.50 3.67
CA LYS A 120 0.85 14.92 3.41
C LYS A 120 2.23 15.33 3.88
N LYS A 121 2.58 15.04 5.13
CA LYS A 121 3.89 15.40 5.69
C LYS A 121 5.02 14.69 4.96
N SER A 122 4.82 13.42 4.58
CA SER A 122 5.80 12.67 3.81
C SER A 122 6.07 13.33 2.45
N LEU A 123 5.04 13.67 1.68
CA LEU A 123 5.18 14.35 0.39
C LEU A 123 5.79 15.75 0.52
N GLN A 124 5.42 16.52 1.55
CA GLN A 124 5.92 17.88 1.78
C GLN A 124 7.43 17.94 2.10
N ARG A 125 8.09 16.83 2.42
CA ARG A 125 9.55 16.77 2.54
C ARG A 125 10.27 17.01 1.20
N ASN A 126 9.59 16.75 0.10
CA ASN A 126 10.11 17.10 -1.22
C ASN A 126 9.51 18.45 -1.66
N PRO A 127 10.33 19.49 -1.84
CA PRO A 127 9.85 20.83 -2.24
C PRO A 127 9.02 20.83 -3.52
N ILE A 128 9.25 19.86 -4.43
CA ILE A 128 8.48 19.72 -5.67
C ILE A 128 7.03 19.34 -5.39
N HIS A 129 6.78 18.55 -4.34
CA HIS A 129 5.44 18.07 -4.00
C HIS A 129 4.67 19.04 -3.09
N MET A 130 5.36 19.96 -2.38
CA MET A 130 4.69 20.89 -1.45
C MET A 130 3.56 21.69 -2.11
N VAL A 131 3.72 22.09 -3.37
CA VAL A 131 2.73 22.89 -4.11
C VAL A 131 1.49 22.09 -4.51
N TYR A 132 1.57 20.76 -4.47
CA TYR A 132 0.48 19.84 -4.82
C TYR A 132 -0.14 19.14 -3.61
N ALA A 133 0.61 19.04 -2.50
CA ALA A 133 0.18 18.41 -1.24
C ALA A 133 -0.09 19.49 -0.18
N THR A 134 -0.99 20.43 -0.49
CA THR A 134 -1.29 21.60 0.36
C THR A 134 -2.14 21.24 1.57
N ASP A 135 -3.03 20.29 1.40
CA ASP A 135 -3.93 19.75 2.43
C ASP A 135 -4.01 18.21 2.31
N ASP A 136 -4.76 17.56 3.22
CA ASP A 136 -4.84 16.10 3.26
C ASP A 136 -5.56 15.54 2.03
N GLU A 137 -6.55 16.25 1.47
CA GLU A 137 -7.26 15.84 0.28
C GLU A 137 -6.36 15.86 -0.95
N SER A 138 -5.74 16.99 -1.23
CA SER A 138 -4.83 17.16 -2.36
C SER A 138 -3.64 16.20 -2.27
N ALA A 139 -3.11 15.98 -1.05
CA ALA A 139 -2.02 15.03 -0.82
C ALA A 139 -2.41 13.59 -1.16
N LEU A 140 -3.58 13.11 -0.72
CA LEU A 140 -4.07 11.76 -1.02
C LEU A 140 -4.34 11.57 -2.52
N LEU A 141 -5.03 12.52 -3.16
CA LEU A 141 -5.31 12.48 -4.61
C LEU A 141 -4.03 12.55 -5.44
N TYR A 142 -3.00 13.22 -4.94
CA TYR A 142 -1.70 13.30 -5.60
C TYR A 142 -0.86 12.04 -5.40
N ALA A 143 -0.88 11.44 -4.21
CA ALA A 143 -0.10 10.24 -3.86
C ALA A 143 -0.45 9.00 -4.71
N ILE A 144 -1.69 8.89 -5.19
CA ILE A 144 -2.13 7.77 -6.05
C ILE A 144 -1.84 7.98 -7.54
N LYS A 145 -1.18 9.07 -7.94
CA LYS A 145 -0.73 9.28 -9.33
C LYS A 145 0.57 8.55 -9.60
N ALA A 146 0.74 8.11 -10.85
CA ALA A 146 1.93 7.41 -11.28
C ALA A 146 3.20 8.29 -11.15
N GLY A 147 4.27 7.71 -10.60
CA GLY A 147 5.57 8.37 -10.48
C GLY A 147 5.66 9.40 -9.35
N ILE A 148 4.71 9.41 -8.41
CA ILE A 148 4.73 10.30 -7.26
C ILE A 148 5.30 9.57 -6.04
N SER A 149 6.46 10.01 -5.59
CA SER A 149 7.08 9.57 -4.33
C SER A 149 7.93 10.68 -3.73
N GLN A 150 8.23 10.58 -2.45
CA GLN A 150 9.15 11.50 -1.77
C GLN A 150 10.52 11.62 -2.48
N ALA A 151 10.99 10.53 -3.09
CA ALA A 151 12.25 10.48 -3.82
C ALA A 151 12.18 11.02 -5.26
N PHE A 152 10.99 11.45 -5.72
CA PHE A 152 10.81 11.95 -7.09
C PHE A 152 11.69 13.18 -7.37
N ASP A 153 12.54 13.09 -8.39
CA ASP A 153 13.29 14.22 -8.95
C ASP A 153 13.16 14.17 -10.49
N PRO A 154 12.45 15.14 -11.09
CA PRO A 154 12.26 15.18 -12.54
C PRO A 154 13.56 15.40 -13.31
N ARG A 155 14.65 15.83 -12.63
CA ARG A 155 15.97 16.08 -13.22
C ARG A 155 16.85 14.84 -13.24
N ARG A 156 16.59 13.87 -12.34
CA ARG A 156 17.31 12.58 -12.29
C ARG A 156 16.70 11.59 -13.26
N GLY A 157 17.54 10.95 -14.09
CA GLY A 157 17.16 9.73 -14.82
C GLY A 157 16.98 8.57 -13.83
N ASN A 158 16.16 7.58 -14.17
CA ASN A 158 16.11 6.32 -13.41
C ASN A 158 17.50 5.71 -13.36
N ARG A 159 18.10 5.64 -12.17
CA ARG A 159 19.45 5.10 -11.93
C ARG A 159 19.46 3.74 -11.25
N SER A 160 18.31 3.15 -10.94
CA SER A 160 18.25 1.81 -10.36
C SER A 160 18.06 0.77 -11.46
N ASN A 161 18.87 -0.29 -11.42
CA ASN A 161 18.71 -1.49 -12.25
C ASN A 161 17.41 -2.27 -11.94
N ASP A 162 16.73 -1.91 -10.88
CA ASP A 162 15.41 -2.39 -10.49
C ASP A 162 14.39 -1.39 -11.07
N GLU A 163 13.81 -1.72 -12.20
CA GLU A 163 12.91 -0.83 -12.97
C GLU A 163 11.72 -0.29 -12.14
N TRP A 164 11.44 -0.89 -10.99
CA TRP A 164 10.25 -0.64 -10.17
C TRP A 164 10.56 -0.26 -8.71
N SER A 165 11.81 -0.40 -8.24
CA SER A 165 12.18 -0.04 -6.86
C SER A 165 12.27 1.49 -6.71
N ASN A 166 11.54 2.04 -5.74
CA ASN A 166 11.51 3.48 -5.37
C ASN A 166 11.04 4.43 -6.49
N SER A 167 10.26 3.93 -7.44
CA SER A 167 9.82 4.70 -8.63
C SER A 167 8.62 5.60 -8.40
N GLY A 168 7.96 5.53 -7.23
CA GLY A 168 6.73 6.26 -6.94
C GLY A 168 5.48 5.63 -7.59
N TYR A 169 5.54 4.37 -7.96
CA TYR A 169 4.40 3.68 -8.58
C TYR A 169 3.58 2.85 -7.59
N GLY A 170 4.06 2.60 -6.36
CA GLY A 170 3.42 1.68 -5.42
C GLY A 170 1.93 1.94 -5.20
N LEU A 171 1.56 3.10 -4.67
CA LEU A 171 0.15 3.45 -4.42
C LEU A 171 -0.69 3.54 -5.70
N TYR A 172 -0.12 4.04 -6.80
CA TYR A 172 -0.75 4.03 -8.11
C TYR A 172 -1.11 2.61 -8.56
N MET A 173 -0.13 1.70 -8.55
CA MET A 173 -0.32 0.31 -8.93
C MET A 173 -1.38 -0.37 -8.09
N VAL A 174 -1.33 -0.20 -6.76
CA VAL A 174 -2.30 -0.78 -5.83
C VAL A 174 -3.72 -0.29 -6.15
N SER A 175 -3.91 1.02 -6.32
CA SER A 175 -5.22 1.60 -6.60
C SER A 175 -5.78 1.15 -7.95
N GLU A 176 -4.96 1.16 -9.01
CA GLU A 176 -5.39 0.78 -10.35
C GLU A 176 -5.66 -0.73 -10.48
N ILE A 177 -4.87 -1.59 -9.82
CA ILE A 177 -5.12 -3.03 -9.80
C ILE A 177 -6.43 -3.36 -9.09
N CYS A 178 -6.70 -2.76 -7.93
CA CYS A 178 -7.97 -2.94 -7.24
C CYS A 178 -9.15 -2.55 -8.13
N LYS A 179 -9.04 -1.42 -8.83
CA LYS A 179 -10.04 -0.91 -9.77
C LYS A 179 -10.25 -1.82 -10.97
N GLU A 180 -9.17 -2.29 -11.61
CA GLU A 180 -9.20 -3.18 -12.78
C GLU A 180 -9.86 -4.52 -12.45
N LEU A 181 -9.64 -5.06 -11.25
CA LEU A 181 -10.29 -6.27 -10.76
C LEU A 181 -11.77 -6.07 -10.41
N GLY A 182 -12.28 -4.83 -10.45
CA GLY A 182 -13.64 -4.49 -10.04
C GLY A 182 -13.83 -4.53 -8.52
N GLY A 183 -12.75 -4.32 -7.79
CA GLY A 183 -12.71 -4.13 -6.35
C GLY A 183 -12.71 -2.66 -5.95
N ASN A 184 -12.15 -2.38 -4.78
CA ASN A 184 -11.96 -1.02 -4.29
C ASN A 184 -10.65 -0.87 -3.53
N PHE A 185 -10.13 0.35 -3.55
CA PHE A 185 -8.99 0.79 -2.79
C PHE A 185 -9.41 1.97 -1.91
N CYS A 186 -9.05 1.93 -0.65
CA CYS A 186 -9.31 3.00 0.30
C CYS A 186 -7.99 3.39 0.96
N ILE A 187 -7.67 4.68 1.01
CA ILE A 187 -6.53 5.20 1.76
C ILE A 187 -6.95 6.41 2.57
N ALA A 188 -6.64 6.39 3.86
CA ALA A 188 -6.91 7.46 4.80
C ALA A 188 -5.60 7.95 5.42
N SER A 189 -5.46 9.28 5.57
CA SER A 189 -4.36 9.90 6.29
C SER A 189 -4.76 11.33 6.69
N GLY A 190 -4.46 11.72 7.93
CA GLY A 190 -4.91 13.00 8.47
C GLY A 190 -6.43 13.08 8.53
N GLY A 191 -6.99 14.18 8.04
CA GLY A 191 -8.44 14.47 8.09
C GLY A 191 -9.26 13.88 6.93
N LYS A 192 -8.67 13.12 6.01
CA LYS A 192 -9.32 12.67 4.78
C LYS A 192 -9.08 11.20 4.46
N CYS A 193 -10.06 10.62 3.77
CA CYS A 193 -9.98 9.30 3.16
C CYS A 193 -10.47 9.39 1.71
N ILE A 194 -9.75 8.77 0.78
CA ILE A 194 -10.23 8.55 -0.59
C ILE A 194 -10.64 7.08 -0.76
N TYR A 195 -11.76 6.89 -1.43
CA TYR A 195 -12.32 5.60 -1.77
C TYR A 195 -12.41 5.48 -3.29
N VAL A 196 -11.59 4.62 -3.88
CA VAL A 196 -11.41 4.47 -5.33
C VAL A 196 -12.06 3.19 -5.81
N THR A 197 -12.90 3.30 -6.85
CA THR A 197 -13.55 2.19 -7.55
C THR A 197 -13.48 2.39 -9.06
N SER A 198 -13.97 1.43 -9.83
CA SER A 198 -14.13 1.58 -11.29
C SER A 198 -15.09 2.71 -11.68
N GLU A 199 -16.00 3.13 -10.78
CA GLU A 199 -16.96 4.20 -11.00
C GLU A 199 -16.37 5.59 -10.72
N GLY A 200 -15.24 5.67 -10.02
CA GLY A 200 -14.57 6.91 -9.68
C GLY A 200 -14.02 6.94 -8.25
N THR A 201 -13.66 8.14 -7.83
CA THR A 201 -13.08 8.39 -6.51
C THR A 201 -14.06 9.22 -5.66
N LYS A 202 -14.32 8.75 -4.44
CA LYS A 202 -15.10 9.47 -3.43
C LYS A 202 -14.18 9.95 -2.31
N LEU A 203 -14.46 11.14 -1.80
CA LEU A 203 -13.79 11.73 -0.66
C LEU A 203 -14.67 11.57 0.59
N ILE A 204 -14.06 11.21 1.70
CA ILE A 204 -14.74 10.97 2.98
C ILE A 204 -13.95 11.70 4.07
N ASP A 205 -14.63 12.44 4.93
CA ASP A 205 -14.02 13.03 6.12
C ASP A 205 -13.75 11.94 7.17
N THR A 206 -12.56 11.97 7.72
CA THR A 206 -12.11 11.01 8.73
C THR A 206 -11.02 11.65 9.58
N TYR A 207 -10.50 10.93 10.53
CA TYR A 207 -9.28 11.32 11.24
C TYR A 207 -8.45 10.07 11.56
N ILE A 208 -7.19 10.09 11.15
CA ILE A 208 -6.22 9.05 11.49
C ILE A 208 -4.82 9.67 11.60
N ASP A 209 -4.11 9.38 12.67
CA ASP A 209 -2.68 9.62 12.74
C ASP A 209 -1.96 8.49 11.99
N GLY A 210 -1.06 8.87 11.06
CA GLY A 210 -0.42 7.91 10.16
C GLY A 210 -1.18 7.67 8.87
N THR A 211 -1.16 6.41 8.38
CA THR A 211 -1.82 6.01 7.14
C THR A 211 -2.55 4.68 7.31
N ALA A 212 -3.79 4.61 6.84
CA ALA A 212 -4.55 3.36 6.74
C ALA A 212 -4.88 3.07 5.28
N VAL A 213 -4.58 1.85 4.85
CA VAL A 213 -4.91 1.35 3.52
C VAL A 213 -5.82 0.14 3.65
N LYS A 214 -6.90 0.11 2.86
CA LYS A 214 -7.76 -1.07 2.71
C LYS A 214 -7.90 -1.40 1.23
N MET A 215 -7.74 -2.67 0.90
CA MET A 215 -7.96 -3.24 -0.42
C MET A 215 -9.06 -4.29 -0.35
N THR A 216 -9.97 -4.26 -1.32
CA THR A 216 -11.03 -5.26 -1.47
C THR A 216 -11.15 -5.64 -2.95
N PHE A 217 -11.17 -6.92 -3.28
CA PHE A 217 -11.30 -7.35 -4.67
C PHE A 217 -11.84 -8.79 -4.77
N PRO A 218 -12.56 -9.08 -5.86
CA PRO A 218 -12.97 -10.43 -6.18
C PRO A 218 -11.77 -11.26 -6.65
N THR A 219 -11.59 -12.46 -6.08
CA THR A 219 -10.43 -13.33 -6.37
C THR A 219 -10.60 -14.19 -7.61
N ASN A 220 -11.80 -14.27 -8.16
CA ASN A 220 -12.13 -15.08 -9.33
C ASN A 220 -12.02 -14.36 -10.67
N LYS A 221 -11.69 -13.06 -10.67
CA LYS A 221 -11.59 -12.25 -11.90
C LYS A 221 -10.19 -12.20 -12.50
N LEU A 222 -9.16 -12.54 -11.72
CA LEU A 222 -7.79 -12.50 -12.19
C LEU A 222 -7.48 -13.67 -13.12
N LYS A 223 -6.98 -13.38 -14.32
CA LYS A 223 -6.51 -14.38 -15.29
C LYS A 223 -4.99 -14.55 -15.25
N SER A 224 -4.26 -13.45 -15.14
CA SER A 224 -2.80 -13.43 -15.09
C SER A 224 -2.34 -12.23 -14.26
N SER A 225 -1.57 -12.51 -13.22
CA SER A 225 -0.96 -11.48 -12.36
C SER A 225 0.08 -10.65 -13.12
N HIS A 226 0.89 -11.33 -13.94
CA HIS A 226 1.92 -10.69 -14.76
C HIS A 226 1.31 -9.71 -15.77
N ASP A 227 0.24 -10.10 -16.45
CA ASP A 227 -0.37 -9.25 -17.49
C ASP A 227 -1.04 -8.01 -16.89
N ILE A 228 -1.74 -8.14 -15.78
CA ILE A 228 -2.37 -6.98 -15.12
C ILE A 228 -1.33 -6.00 -14.61
N ILE A 229 -0.27 -6.49 -13.96
CA ILE A 229 0.84 -5.65 -13.49
C ILE A 229 1.49 -4.93 -14.66
N ARG A 230 1.88 -5.65 -15.72
CA ARG A 230 2.55 -5.08 -16.90
C ARG A 230 1.69 -4.03 -17.59
N ASN A 231 0.39 -4.29 -17.77
CA ASN A 231 -0.51 -3.36 -18.45
C ASN A 231 -0.70 -2.06 -17.65
N ILE A 232 -0.90 -2.17 -16.34
CA ILE A 232 -1.06 -1.01 -15.47
C ILE A 232 0.25 -0.23 -15.36
N ALA A 233 1.37 -0.91 -15.25
CA ALA A 233 2.68 -0.31 -15.23
C ALA A 233 2.97 0.50 -16.51
N GLY A 234 2.68 -0.06 -17.68
CA GLY A 234 2.82 0.66 -18.95
C GLY A 234 1.93 1.93 -19.04
N ARG A 235 0.70 1.87 -18.52
CA ARG A 235 -0.15 3.08 -18.40
C ARG A 235 0.47 4.11 -17.47
N GLY A 236 0.96 3.66 -16.31
CA GLY A 236 1.61 4.52 -15.32
C GLY A 236 2.86 5.19 -15.85
N GLU A 237 3.72 4.50 -16.61
CA GLU A 237 4.88 5.11 -17.24
C GLU A 237 4.50 6.24 -18.20
N HIS A 238 3.46 6.04 -19.00
CA HIS A 238 2.97 7.07 -19.91
C HIS A 238 2.47 8.30 -19.13
N GLU A 239 1.71 8.09 -18.06
CA GLU A 239 1.21 9.14 -17.17
C GLU A 239 2.36 9.89 -16.48
N ALA A 240 3.31 9.18 -15.89
CA ALA A 240 4.48 9.77 -15.23
C ALA A 240 5.35 10.58 -16.18
N ARG A 241 5.53 10.14 -17.43
CA ARG A 241 6.22 10.92 -18.48
C ARG A 241 5.48 12.22 -18.80
N ALA A 242 4.15 12.19 -18.86
CA ALA A 242 3.34 13.40 -19.06
C ALA A 242 3.49 14.38 -17.90
N ILE A 243 3.42 13.91 -16.66
CA ILE A 243 3.66 14.71 -15.45
C ILE A 243 5.07 15.31 -15.47
N LYS A 244 6.11 14.51 -15.73
CA LYS A 244 7.51 14.96 -15.79
C LYS A 244 7.73 16.03 -16.87
N ASN A 245 7.10 15.88 -18.03
CA ASN A 245 7.19 16.87 -19.11
C ASN A 245 6.48 18.19 -18.74
N ALA A 246 5.36 18.13 -18.02
CA ALA A 246 4.67 19.32 -17.52
C ALA A 246 5.55 20.11 -16.54
N PHE A 247 6.24 19.41 -15.61
CA PHE A 247 7.20 20.03 -14.69
C PHE A 247 8.37 20.71 -15.43
N LYS A 248 8.93 20.06 -16.46
CA LYS A 248 10.03 20.65 -17.24
C LYS A 248 9.60 21.92 -17.97
N LYS A 249 8.40 21.93 -18.56
CA LYS A 249 7.85 23.11 -19.24
C LYS A 249 7.61 24.27 -18.27
N ALA A 250 7.10 24.00 -17.07
CA ALA A 250 6.89 25.01 -16.03
C ALA A 250 8.21 25.61 -15.49
N SER A 251 9.31 24.85 -15.57
CA SER A 251 10.64 25.29 -15.12
C SER A 251 11.42 26.12 -16.17
N HIS A 252 10.92 26.21 -17.41
CA HIS A 252 11.47 27.04 -18.49
C HIS A 252 10.35 27.94 -19.03
N PRO A 253 10.04 29.07 -18.37
CA PRO A 253 9.19 30.08 -18.99
C PRO A 253 9.92 30.64 -20.22
N SER A 254 9.25 30.60 -21.35
CA SER A 254 9.66 31.21 -22.63
C SER A 254 9.77 32.73 -22.54
#